data_aa062ef801f93e0d0f2666929127b906
#
_entry.id   aa062ef801f93e0d0f2666929127b906
#
_cell.length_a   1.000
_cell.length_b   1.000
_cell.length_c   1.000
_cell.angle_alpha   90.00
_cell.angle_beta   90.00
_cell.angle_gamma   90.00
#
_symmetry.space_group_name_H-M   'P 1'
#
loop_
_entity.id
_entity.type
_entity.pdbx_description
1 polymer ?
#
loop_
_entity_poly.entity_id
_entity_poly.type
_entity_poly.pdbx_seq_one_letter_code
_entity_poly.pdbx_strand_id
1 'polypeptide(L)'
;MKYGYIRPIVQDQQCTHQLNELFFDTLFKEAHGLAKKRTELEQLLMTVQKDDELFVQNIAVLADSLQQLLDILRLAERDQITIHFVDEQLTNQTIQKASLLQSATFFADLQSKFLSHSSTFTLQAAKQQGKSIGRPRKTDANLELAFSMYDSKTYTLYDIKEVTGISKSTLYRYLDDRSTLLSDDKE
;
A
#
# COMPACT_ATOMS: atom_id res chain seq x y z
N MET A 1 19.47 12.80 23.01
CA MET A 1 19.80 13.11 21.61
C MET A 1 18.52 13.19 20.80
N LYS A 2 18.58 13.79 19.58
CA LYS A 2 17.44 13.89 18.67
C LYS A 2 17.67 13.01 17.45
N TYR A 3 16.80 12.07 17.24
CA TYR A 3 16.84 11.15 16.10
C TYR A 3 15.69 11.42 15.15
N GLY A 4 15.98 11.40 13.84
CA GLY A 4 14.98 11.41 12.79
C GLY A 4 14.86 10.02 12.16
N TYR A 5 13.64 9.61 11.83
CA TYR A 5 13.41 8.41 11.04
C TYR A 5 12.51 8.69 9.85
N ILE A 6 12.98 8.35 8.66
CA ILE A 6 12.26 8.52 7.41
C ILE A 6 12.27 7.23 6.59
N ARG A 7 11.20 7.02 5.83
CA ARG A 7 11.11 5.92 4.86
C ARG A 7 10.25 6.29 3.66
N PRO A 8 10.47 5.65 2.50
CA PRO A 8 9.57 5.76 1.35
C PRO A 8 8.14 5.35 1.73
N ILE A 9 7.18 6.23 1.47
CA ILE A 9 5.74 5.95 1.58
C ILE A 9 5.07 6.25 0.23
N VAL A 10 3.79 5.84 0.06
CA VAL A 10 3.07 6.01 -1.21
C VAL A 10 3.03 7.47 -1.67
N GLN A 11 2.84 8.40 -0.72
CA GLN A 11 2.77 9.84 -1.00
C GLN A 11 4.14 10.51 -1.17
N ASP A 12 5.22 9.89 -0.65
CA ASP A 12 6.58 10.43 -0.70
C ASP A 12 7.62 9.31 -0.83
N GLN A 13 7.76 8.81 -2.07
CA GLN A 13 8.66 7.68 -2.37
C GLN A 13 10.15 8.02 -2.24
N GLN A 14 10.50 9.30 -2.30
CA GLN A 14 11.89 9.77 -2.18
C GLN A 14 12.21 10.32 -0.79
N CYS A 15 11.25 10.37 0.11
CA CYS A 15 11.35 10.98 1.44
C CYS A 15 11.73 12.48 1.39
N THR A 16 11.23 13.20 0.39
CA THR A 16 11.59 14.61 0.16
C THR A 16 10.75 15.58 1.00
N HIS A 17 9.64 15.11 1.55
CA HIS A 17 8.72 15.91 2.36
C HIS A 17 8.69 15.49 3.84
N GLN A 18 9.59 14.59 4.24
CA GLN A 18 9.65 14.10 5.61
C GLN A 18 10.72 14.86 6.39
N LEU A 19 10.34 15.45 7.52
CA LEU A 19 11.21 16.07 8.52
C LEU A 19 12.11 17.21 7.98
N ASN A 20 11.74 17.87 6.89
CA ASN A 20 12.61 18.81 6.16
C ASN A 20 13.08 20.05 6.95
N GLU A 21 12.31 20.48 7.96
CA GLU A 21 12.60 21.71 8.70
C GLU A 21 13.20 21.43 10.10
N LEU A 22 13.53 20.16 10.37
CA LEU A 22 14.02 19.75 11.67
C LEU A 22 15.49 19.33 11.61
N PHE A 23 16.23 19.62 12.68
CA PHE A 23 17.62 19.23 12.84
C PHE A 23 17.72 18.04 13.79
N PHE A 24 18.51 17.04 13.40
CA PHE A 24 18.71 15.80 14.14
C PHE A 24 20.20 15.56 14.36
N ASP A 25 20.52 14.93 15.46
CA ASP A 25 21.88 14.43 15.72
C ASP A 25 22.19 13.26 14.78
N THR A 26 21.17 12.42 14.51
CA THR A 26 21.27 11.29 13.57
C THR A 26 19.95 11.08 12.84
N LEU A 27 20.02 10.82 11.54
CA LEU A 27 18.88 10.52 10.68
C LEU A 27 18.99 9.08 10.15
N PHE A 28 17.98 8.26 10.45
CA PHE A 28 17.85 6.92 9.91
C PHE A 28 16.91 6.91 8.71
N LYS A 29 17.37 6.40 7.58
CA LYS A 29 16.62 6.38 6.32
C LYS A 29 16.52 4.98 5.76
N GLU A 30 15.30 4.44 5.70
CA GLU A 30 15.04 3.15 5.07
C GLU A 30 15.25 3.19 3.55
N ALA A 31 15.82 2.11 3.02
CA ALA A 31 16.04 1.95 1.59
C ALA A 31 14.75 1.69 0.81
N HIS A 32 13.68 1.23 1.47
CA HIS A 32 12.41 0.88 0.83
C HIS A 32 11.20 1.06 1.77
N GLY A 33 10.02 1.30 1.18
CA GLY A 33 8.76 1.47 1.92
C GLY A 33 7.98 0.17 2.21
N LEU A 34 8.50 -1.01 1.86
CA LEU A 34 7.82 -2.29 2.10
C LEU A 34 7.81 -2.64 3.59
N ALA A 35 6.71 -3.26 4.05
CA ALA A 35 6.55 -3.80 5.41
C ALA A 35 7.44 -5.03 5.67
N LYS A 36 8.54 -5.17 4.97
CA LYS A 36 9.54 -6.23 5.16
C LYS A 36 10.58 -5.77 6.19
N LYS A 37 11.66 -6.53 6.33
CA LYS A 37 12.76 -6.25 7.25
C LYS A 37 13.18 -4.76 7.15
N ARG A 38 12.94 -4.00 8.21
CA ARG A 38 13.22 -2.57 8.35
C ARG A 38 14.49 -2.40 9.16
N THR A 39 15.61 -2.51 8.48
CA THR A 39 16.93 -2.58 9.09
C THR A 39 17.29 -1.29 9.83
N GLU A 40 16.94 -0.15 9.25
CA GLU A 40 17.23 1.15 9.86
C GLU A 40 16.36 1.42 11.11
N LEU A 41 15.09 0.99 11.09
CA LEU A 41 14.25 1.05 12.27
C LEU A 41 14.77 0.15 13.40
N GLU A 42 15.15 -1.10 13.08
CA GLU A 42 15.73 -2.01 14.07
C GLU A 42 17.00 -1.41 14.67
N GLN A 43 17.88 -0.85 13.86
CA GLN A 43 19.11 -0.21 14.31
C GLN A 43 18.85 1.03 15.16
N LEU A 44 17.89 1.88 14.75
CA LEU A 44 17.44 3.03 15.53
C LEU A 44 16.95 2.60 16.91
N LEU A 45 16.03 1.62 16.98
CA LEU A 45 15.47 1.13 18.25
C LEU A 45 16.51 0.50 19.17
N MET A 46 17.63 -0.01 18.63
CA MET A 46 18.78 -0.48 19.42
C MET A 46 19.71 0.65 19.87
N THR A 47 19.66 1.80 19.21
CA THR A 47 20.59 2.93 19.45
C THR A 47 20.02 3.92 20.46
N VAL A 48 18.71 4.15 20.43
CA VAL A 48 18.05 5.14 21.29
C VAL A 48 18.16 4.76 22.77
N GLN A 49 18.37 5.78 23.61
CA GLN A 49 18.55 5.64 25.05
C GLN A 49 17.49 6.45 25.79
N LYS A 50 17.48 6.27 27.11
CA LYS A 50 16.60 7.04 28.01
C LYS A 50 16.74 8.54 27.76
N ASP A 51 15.59 9.23 27.76
CA ASP A 51 15.45 10.67 27.54
C ASP A 51 15.81 11.15 26.12
N ASP A 52 15.99 10.23 25.16
CA ASP A 52 16.14 10.56 23.76
C ASP A 52 14.79 10.90 23.11
N GLU A 53 14.85 11.70 22.06
CA GLU A 53 13.68 12.10 21.27
C GLU A 53 13.76 11.51 19.87
N LEU A 54 12.72 10.82 19.44
CA LEU A 54 12.55 10.29 18.11
C LEU A 54 11.49 11.10 17.34
N PHE A 55 11.84 11.61 16.17
CA PHE A 55 10.92 12.33 15.29
C PHE A 55 10.60 11.50 14.06
N VAL A 56 9.32 11.41 13.75
CA VAL A 56 8.79 10.79 12.52
C VAL A 56 7.74 11.72 11.92
N GLN A 57 7.64 11.73 10.57
CA GLN A 57 6.67 12.60 9.91
C GLN A 57 5.26 12.27 10.36
N ASN A 58 4.87 10.99 10.31
CA ASN A 58 3.58 10.50 10.79
C ASN A 58 3.66 9.04 11.23
N ILE A 59 2.57 8.56 11.82
CA ILE A 59 2.50 7.20 12.36
C ILE A 59 2.70 6.13 11.26
N ALA A 60 2.24 6.37 10.03
CA ALA A 60 2.41 5.42 8.92
C ALA A 60 3.87 5.31 8.44
N VAL A 61 4.71 6.32 8.70
CA VAL A 61 6.17 6.22 8.52
C VAL A 61 6.79 5.29 9.54
N LEU A 62 6.34 5.34 10.80
CA LEU A 62 6.90 4.53 11.88
C LEU A 62 6.43 3.07 11.86
N ALA A 63 5.17 2.82 11.59
CA ALA A 63 4.56 1.48 11.70
C ALA A 63 3.69 1.13 10.48
N ASP A 64 3.53 -0.17 10.21
CA ASP A 64 2.70 -0.72 9.14
C ASP A 64 1.40 -1.36 9.66
N SER A 65 1.29 -1.50 10.98
CA SER A 65 0.12 -2.06 11.65
C SER A 65 -0.02 -1.52 13.06
N LEU A 66 -1.23 -1.60 13.61
CA LEU A 66 -1.48 -1.25 15.02
C LEU A 66 -0.64 -2.09 15.99
N GLN A 67 -0.43 -3.37 15.69
CA GLN A 67 0.38 -4.25 16.55
C GLN A 67 1.83 -3.76 16.60
N GLN A 68 2.42 -3.46 15.45
CA GLN A 68 3.78 -2.93 15.39
C GLN A 68 3.90 -1.58 16.10
N LEU A 69 2.91 -0.69 15.91
CA LEU A 69 2.87 0.58 16.64
C LEU A 69 2.84 0.36 18.16
N LEU A 70 1.98 -0.54 18.64
CA LEU A 70 1.90 -0.88 20.06
C LEU A 70 3.22 -1.41 20.62
N ASP A 71 3.91 -2.26 19.87
CA ASP A 71 5.20 -2.82 20.29
C ASP A 71 6.28 -1.74 20.39
N ILE A 72 6.31 -0.80 19.43
CA ILE A 72 7.22 0.34 19.46
C ILE A 72 6.88 1.30 20.63
N LEU A 73 5.58 1.58 20.87
CA LEU A 73 5.16 2.43 21.97
C LEU A 73 5.49 1.82 23.35
N ARG A 74 5.33 0.49 23.51
CA ARG A 74 5.74 -0.22 24.74
C ARG A 74 7.24 -0.13 24.98
N LEU A 75 8.03 -0.26 23.90
CA LEU A 75 9.48 -0.09 23.98
C LEU A 75 9.82 1.34 24.39
N ALA A 76 9.20 2.34 23.75
CA ALA A 76 9.43 3.75 24.07
C ALA A 76 9.04 4.10 25.52
N GLU A 77 7.95 3.54 26.04
CA GLU A 77 7.54 3.70 27.43
C GLU A 77 8.54 3.06 28.40
N ARG A 78 8.93 1.81 28.13
CA ARG A 78 9.92 1.08 28.96
C ARG A 78 11.27 1.80 29.02
N ASP A 79 11.74 2.28 27.88
CA ASP A 79 13.06 2.90 27.74
C ASP A 79 13.02 4.44 27.93
N GLN A 80 11.84 4.97 28.27
CA GLN A 80 11.59 6.41 28.53
C GLN A 80 11.99 7.31 27.36
N ILE A 81 11.66 6.89 26.13
CA ILE A 81 11.91 7.62 24.89
C ILE A 81 10.66 8.43 24.52
N THR A 82 10.84 9.67 24.07
CA THR A 82 9.73 10.46 23.54
C THR A 82 9.68 10.36 22.03
N ILE A 83 8.53 9.90 21.49
CA ILE A 83 8.29 9.83 20.03
C ILE A 83 7.37 10.99 19.64
N HIS A 84 7.82 11.80 18.67
CA HIS A 84 7.10 12.92 18.10
C HIS A 84 6.54 12.55 16.71
N PHE A 85 5.23 12.65 16.53
CA PHE A 85 4.53 12.50 15.26
C PHE A 85 4.18 13.89 14.73
N VAL A 86 4.93 14.36 13.72
CA VAL A 86 4.89 15.76 13.27
C VAL A 86 3.56 16.13 12.66
N ASP A 87 3.04 15.32 11.72
CA ASP A 87 1.77 15.59 11.04
C ASP A 87 0.58 15.56 12.01
N GLU A 88 0.57 14.61 12.94
CA GLU A 88 -0.49 14.47 13.92
C GLU A 88 -0.35 15.45 15.09
N GLN A 89 0.77 16.15 15.21
CA GLN A 89 1.11 17.04 16.35
C GLN A 89 0.95 16.35 17.71
N LEU A 90 1.34 15.08 17.78
CA LEU A 90 1.21 14.22 18.95
C LEU A 90 2.57 13.68 19.40
N THR A 91 2.62 13.31 20.67
CA THR A 91 3.70 12.45 21.21
C THR A 91 3.09 11.17 21.78
N ASN A 92 3.93 10.15 21.98
CA ASN A 92 3.49 8.94 22.70
C ASN A 92 2.94 9.22 24.09
N GLN A 93 3.30 10.35 24.72
CA GLN A 93 2.82 10.75 26.05
C GLN A 93 1.47 11.49 25.98
N THR A 94 1.13 12.15 24.87
CA THR A 94 -0.08 12.99 24.75
C THR A 94 -1.36 12.17 24.70
N ILE A 95 -1.31 10.96 24.14
CA ILE A 95 -2.47 10.05 23.94
C ILE A 95 -3.07 9.61 25.28
N GLN A 96 -2.31 9.61 26.37
CA GLN A 96 -2.79 9.20 27.71
C GLN A 96 -3.90 10.09 28.29
N LYS A 97 -4.10 11.30 27.78
CA LYS A 97 -5.10 12.26 28.26
C LYS A 97 -6.41 12.30 27.47
N ALA A 98 -6.52 11.52 26.40
CA ALA A 98 -7.70 11.51 25.54
C ALA A 98 -8.85 10.69 26.15
N SER A 99 -10.11 11.08 25.84
CA SER A 99 -11.28 10.27 26.21
C SER A 99 -11.29 8.94 25.45
N LEU A 100 -11.97 7.92 26.00
CA LEU A 100 -12.08 6.61 25.34
C LEU A 100 -12.63 6.72 23.91
N LEU A 101 -13.63 7.58 23.69
CA LEU A 101 -14.23 7.80 22.38
C LEU A 101 -13.20 8.40 21.40
N GLN A 102 -12.47 9.43 21.83
CA GLN A 102 -11.43 10.05 21.00
C GLN A 102 -10.32 9.05 20.62
N SER A 103 -9.87 8.26 21.59
CA SER A 103 -8.86 7.23 21.38
C SER A 103 -9.38 6.15 20.42
N ALA A 104 -10.61 5.68 20.59
CA ALA A 104 -11.22 4.66 19.72
C ALA A 104 -11.39 5.17 18.29
N THR A 105 -11.85 6.40 18.10
CA THR A 105 -11.98 7.03 16.77
C THR A 105 -10.60 7.17 16.11
N PHE A 106 -9.61 7.67 16.83
CA PHE A 106 -8.25 7.80 16.34
C PHE A 106 -7.66 6.45 15.86
N PHE A 107 -7.81 5.40 16.67
CA PHE A 107 -7.31 4.07 16.29
C PHE A 107 -8.06 3.44 15.12
N ALA A 108 -9.37 3.68 14.98
CA ALA A 108 -10.14 3.22 13.83
C ALA A 108 -9.68 3.90 12.53
N ASP A 109 -9.46 5.21 12.55
CA ASP A 109 -8.93 5.98 11.42
C ASP A 109 -7.51 5.52 11.06
N LEU A 110 -6.67 5.30 12.05
CA LEU A 110 -5.31 4.82 11.87
C LEU A 110 -5.28 3.42 11.24
N GLN A 111 -6.13 2.50 11.70
CA GLN A 111 -6.26 1.17 11.10
C GLN A 111 -6.68 1.24 9.62
N SER A 112 -7.62 2.12 9.29
CA SER A 112 -8.04 2.36 7.91
C SER A 112 -6.88 2.88 7.04
N LYS A 113 -6.08 3.82 7.57
CA LYS A 113 -4.88 4.34 6.89
C LYS A 113 -3.84 3.23 6.65
N PHE A 114 -3.55 2.38 7.62
CA PHE A 114 -2.62 1.26 7.46
C PHE A 114 -3.07 0.28 6.37
N LEU A 115 -4.35 -0.11 6.37
CA LEU A 115 -4.91 -1.01 5.35
C LEU A 115 -4.80 -0.40 3.95
N SER A 116 -5.16 0.86 3.80
CA SER A 116 -5.07 1.59 2.54
C SER A 116 -3.63 1.69 2.04
N HIS A 117 -2.70 2.07 2.93
CA HIS A 117 -1.29 2.21 2.60
C HIS A 117 -0.66 0.89 2.14
N SER A 118 -0.87 -0.18 2.91
CA SER A 118 -0.36 -1.52 2.60
C SER A 118 -0.89 -2.04 1.26
N SER A 119 -2.20 -1.88 1.01
CA SER A 119 -2.85 -2.31 -0.23
C SER A 119 -2.31 -1.54 -1.44
N THR A 120 -2.18 -0.21 -1.34
CA THR A 120 -1.70 0.64 -2.43
C THR A 120 -0.23 0.33 -2.76
N PHE A 121 0.61 0.18 -1.73
CA PHE A 121 2.03 -0.14 -1.92
C PHE A 121 2.23 -1.51 -2.58
N THR A 122 1.46 -2.52 -2.15
CA THR A 122 1.49 -3.86 -2.73
C THR A 122 1.04 -3.86 -4.19
N LEU A 123 -0.01 -3.10 -4.52
CA LEU A 123 -0.49 -2.95 -5.90
C LEU A 123 0.53 -2.24 -6.79
N GLN A 124 1.17 -1.18 -6.31
CA GLN A 124 2.23 -0.49 -7.07
C GLN A 124 3.43 -1.40 -7.32
N ALA A 125 3.89 -2.13 -6.30
CA ALA A 125 4.98 -3.10 -6.45
C ALA A 125 4.64 -4.22 -7.44
N ALA A 126 3.39 -4.71 -7.46
CA ALA A 126 2.93 -5.69 -8.42
C ALA A 126 2.90 -5.14 -9.85
N LYS A 127 2.45 -3.88 -10.04
CA LYS A 127 2.50 -3.20 -11.35
C LYS A 127 3.92 -3.06 -11.89
N GLN A 128 4.86 -2.64 -11.04
CA GLN A 128 6.28 -2.52 -11.44
C GLN A 128 6.90 -3.86 -11.83
N GLN A 129 6.39 -4.97 -11.28
CA GLN A 129 6.79 -6.33 -11.66
C GLN A 129 6.07 -6.86 -12.90
N GLY A 130 5.26 -6.04 -13.59
CA GLY A 130 4.51 -6.44 -14.77
C GLY A 130 3.35 -7.39 -14.48
N LYS A 131 2.95 -7.55 -13.21
CA LYS A 131 1.83 -8.41 -12.83
C LYS A 131 0.51 -7.74 -13.17
N SER A 132 -0.36 -8.44 -13.90
CA SER A 132 -1.73 -8.00 -14.15
C SER A 132 -2.51 -7.90 -12.84
N ILE A 133 -3.10 -6.72 -12.58
CA ILE A 133 -3.90 -6.48 -11.39
C ILE A 133 -5.37 -6.70 -11.74
N GLY A 134 -6.06 -7.43 -10.89
CA GLY A 134 -7.48 -7.72 -11.03
C GLY A 134 -7.76 -9.20 -11.18
N ARG A 135 -9.03 -9.53 -11.51
CA ARG A 135 -9.41 -10.91 -11.77
C ARG A 135 -8.69 -11.42 -13.02
N PRO A 136 -7.95 -12.55 -12.94
CA PRO A 136 -7.30 -13.12 -14.11
C PRO A 136 -8.32 -13.24 -15.24
N ARG A 137 -7.96 -12.80 -16.44
CA ARG A 137 -8.76 -13.11 -17.64
C ARG A 137 -8.70 -14.62 -17.80
N LYS A 138 -9.84 -15.29 -17.69
CA LYS A 138 -9.90 -16.69 -18.05
C LYS A 138 -9.65 -16.77 -19.56
N THR A 139 -8.55 -17.38 -19.95
CA THR A 139 -8.42 -18.01 -21.27
C THR A 139 -9.36 -19.21 -21.24
N ASP A 140 -10.60 -18.97 -21.59
CA ASP A 140 -11.62 -19.98 -21.52
C ASP A 140 -11.70 -20.62 -22.92
N ALA A 141 -11.59 -21.93 -23.00
CA ALA A 141 -11.84 -22.67 -24.26
C ALA A 141 -13.18 -22.26 -24.88
N ASN A 142 -14.14 -21.89 -24.02
CA ASN A 142 -15.44 -21.36 -24.46
C ASN A 142 -15.32 -19.99 -25.15
N LEU A 143 -14.31 -19.16 -24.82
CA LEU A 143 -14.09 -17.89 -25.49
C LEU A 143 -13.52 -18.09 -26.91
N GLU A 144 -12.58 -18.99 -27.07
CA GLU A 144 -12.04 -19.37 -28.40
C GLU A 144 -13.11 -19.97 -29.27
N LEU A 145 -13.96 -20.84 -28.70
CA LEU A 145 -15.10 -21.39 -29.38
C LEU A 145 -16.11 -20.31 -29.82
N ALA A 146 -16.39 -19.34 -28.92
CA ALA A 146 -17.27 -18.22 -29.22
C ALA A 146 -16.73 -17.34 -30.36
N PHE A 147 -15.43 -17.09 -30.41
CA PHE A 147 -14.80 -16.40 -31.54
C PHE A 147 -14.90 -17.17 -32.82
N SER A 148 -14.61 -18.48 -32.81
CA SER A 148 -14.73 -19.34 -33.96
C SER A 148 -16.16 -19.34 -34.52
N MET A 149 -17.16 -19.47 -33.66
CA MET A 149 -18.57 -19.41 -34.04
C MET A 149 -18.96 -18.03 -34.59
N TYR A 150 -18.47 -16.94 -34.01
CA TYR A 150 -18.74 -15.58 -34.48
C TYR A 150 -18.09 -15.30 -35.85
N ASP A 151 -16.82 -15.67 -36.00
CA ASP A 151 -16.05 -15.46 -37.24
C ASP A 151 -16.63 -16.28 -38.42
N SER A 152 -17.21 -17.46 -38.15
CA SER A 152 -17.85 -18.32 -39.17
C SER A 152 -19.11 -17.70 -39.79
N LYS A 153 -19.73 -16.70 -39.10
CA LYS A 153 -21.00 -16.04 -39.51
C LYS A 153 -22.19 -16.99 -39.70
N THR A 154 -22.07 -18.24 -39.25
CA THR A 154 -23.10 -19.28 -39.43
C THR A 154 -24.05 -19.37 -38.24
N TYR A 155 -23.59 -18.86 -37.06
CA TYR A 155 -24.34 -18.95 -35.82
C TYR A 155 -24.89 -17.58 -35.40
N THR A 156 -26.07 -17.58 -34.80
CA THR A 156 -26.64 -16.39 -34.22
C THR A 156 -25.96 -16.09 -32.85
N LEU A 157 -26.05 -14.84 -32.39
CA LEU A 157 -25.55 -14.47 -31.07
C LEU A 157 -26.25 -15.25 -29.95
N TYR A 158 -27.45 -15.74 -30.19
CA TYR A 158 -28.20 -16.58 -29.27
C TYR A 158 -27.57 -17.99 -29.20
N ASP A 159 -27.27 -18.61 -30.34
CA ASP A 159 -26.61 -19.92 -30.41
C ASP A 159 -25.24 -19.90 -29.73
N ILE A 160 -24.45 -18.85 -29.97
CA ILE A 160 -23.14 -18.65 -29.31
C ILE A 160 -23.29 -18.60 -27.78
N LYS A 161 -24.30 -17.88 -27.28
CA LYS A 161 -24.57 -17.81 -25.85
C LYS A 161 -25.00 -19.16 -25.26
N GLU A 162 -25.86 -19.91 -25.99
CA GLU A 162 -26.32 -21.25 -25.52
C GLU A 162 -25.17 -22.24 -25.42
N VAL A 163 -24.30 -22.27 -26.44
CA VAL A 163 -23.20 -23.24 -26.53
C VAL A 163 -22.04 -22.89 -25.61
N THR A 164 -21.68 -21.60 -25.52
CA THR A 164 -20.46 -21.15 -24.82
C THR A 164 -20.71 -20.54 -23.44
N GLY A 165 -21.97 -20.18 -23.12
CA GLY A 165 -22.34 -19.44 -21.92
C GLY A 165 -21.90 -17.98 -21.94
N ILE A 166 -21.32 -17.46 -23.04
CA ILE A 166 -20.80 -16.09 -23.13
C ILE A 166 -21.91 -15.15 -23.59
N SER A 167 -22.15 -14.11 -22.80
CA SER A 167 -23.17 -13.11 -23.14
C SER A 167 -22.71 -12.22 -24.32
N LYS A 168 -23.67 -11.65 -25.06
CA LYS A 168 -23.43 -10.73 -26.16
C LYS A 168 -22.47 -9.58 -25.75
N SER A 169 -22.70 -8.94 -24.61
CA SER A 169 -21.85 -7.85 -24.12
C SER A 169 -20.42 -8.29 -23.80
N THR A 170 -20.25 -9.50 -23.28
CA THR A 170 -18.95 -10.09 -23.00
C THR A 170 -18.22 -10.42 -24.31
N LEU A 171 -18.91 -11.00 -25.29
CA LEU A 171 -18.34 -11.33 -26.58
C LEU A 171 -17.83 -10.06 -27.31
N TYR A 172 -18.64 -9.02 -27.41
CA TYR A 172 -18.24 -7.77 -28.08
C TYR A 172 -17.08 -7.09 -27.38
N ARG A 173 -17.05 -7.06 -26.05
CA ARG A 173 -15.92 -6.50 -25.32
C ARG A 173 -14.60 -7.21 -25.65
N TYR A 174 -14.62 -8.54 -25.78
CA TYR A 174 -13.42 -9.29 -26.15
C TYR A 174 -13.06 -9.17 -27.64
N LEU A 175 -14.03 -8.96 -28.53
CA LEU A 175 -13.78 -8.66 -29.94
C LEU A 175 -13.12 -7.29 -30.11
N ASP A 176 -13.54 -6.28 -29.34
CA ASP A 176 -12.92 -4.96 -29.32
C ASP A 176 -11.47 -5.04 -28.80
N ASP A 177 -11.25 -5.76 -27.71
CA ASP A 177 -9.89 -6.01 -27.19
C ASP A 177 -8.99 -6.72 -28.24
N ARG A 178 -9.53 -7.67 -29.00
CA ARG A 178 -8.80 -8.38 -30.08
C ARG A 178 -8.46 -7.45 -31.24
N SER A 179 -9.35 -6.55 -31.63
CA SER A 179 -9.12 -5.58 -32.70
C SER A 179 -8.04 -4.57 -32.35
N THR A 180 -7.96 -4.16 -31.07
CA THR A 180 -6.94 -3.23 -30.56
C THR A 180 -5.55 -3.86 -30.56
N LEU A 181 -5.43 -5.13 -30.17
CA LEU A 181 -4.15 -5.87 -30.19
C LEU A 181 -3.62 -6.10 -31.62
N LEU A 182 -4.50 -6.25 -32.61
CA LEU A 182 -4.11 -6.41 -34.03
C LEU A 182 -3.77 -5.10 -34.72
N SER A 183 -4.11 -3.94 -34.13
CA SER A 183 -3.71 -2.62 -34.63
C SER A 183 -2.34 -2.17 -34.15
N ASP A 184 -1.91 -2.62 -32.95
CA ASP A 184 -0.60 -2.27 -32.37
C ASP A 184 0.58 -3.07 -32.98
N ASP A 185 0.32 -4.19 -33.67
CA ASP A 185 1.35 -4.98 -34.37
C ASP A 185 1.65 -4.48 -35.82
N LYS A 186 1.12 -3.32 -36.21
CA LYS A 186 1.27 -2.77 -37.58
C LYS A 186 2.00 -1.43 -37.67
N GLU A 187 2.67 -0.96 -36.59
CA GLU A 187 3.58 0.19 -36.64
C GLU A 187 5.05 -0.21 -36.49
#